data_fba3deebbe0884456f05193c13a4dff5
#
_entry.id   fba3deebbe0884456f05193c13a4dff5
#
_cell.length_a   1.000
_cell.length_b   1.000
_cell.length_c   1.000
_cell.angle_alpha   90.00
_cell.angle_beta   90.00
_cell.angle_gamma   90.00
#
_symmetry.space_group_name_H-M   'P 1'
#
loop_
_entity.id
_entity.type
_entity.pdbx_description
1 polymer ?
#
loop_
_entity_poly.entity_id
_entity_poly.type
_entity_poly.pdbx_seq_one_letter_code
_entity_poly.pdbx_strand_id
1 'polypeptide(L)'
;GISTKEKKRIFEDYFGYLKINICNNEFNFEVRIQKLKVPELEEILLYLWNQDPIIFDNFFSKSTLKSKLDRENQNLDFSSKFVNIFEDYYSFFKNSFFIFKSLPHNVLRTKNTIKDYELADISNNSIDWLINNLDELHLDYSYKNVENSIQINNNYGLVEKILTEEQISDFNIYENQIILGSFDYVILEIAKIKNKIKGYLSTKQYYEKDFYSINEFKIIPFLKLKDDLEKIESKIKSLQRKYKDVFVKANSKNTFPKLTPVFSNKRHYTDAYNKIKLIRDIKINFDGELNLLNIKKLSTLYERFNLFVLINFINVKNSFIH
;
A
#
# COMPACT_ATOMS: atom_id res chain seq x y z
N GLY A 1 46.67 -17.89 -1.81
CA GLY A 1 46.69 -19.31 -1.43
C GLY A 1 46.71 -19.46 0.07
N ILE A 2 45.74 -20.18 0.62
CA ILE A 2 45.69 -20.48 2.06
C ILE A 2 46.76 -21.55 2.30
N SER A 3 47.77 -21.25 3.14
CA SER A 3 48.80 -22.23 3.56
C SER A 3 48.13 -23.35 4.35
N THR A 4 48.34 -24.60 3.93
CA THR A 4 47.82 -25.82 4.58
C THR A 4 48.38 -26.07 5.98
N LYS A 5 49.29 -25.22 6.49
CA LYS A 5 49.93 -25.39 7.80
C LYS A 5 49.23 -24.68 8.97
N GLU A 6 48.31 -23.74 8.73
CA GLU A 6 47.54 -23.12 9.79
C GLU A 6 46.03 -23.46 9.62
N LYS A 7 45.48 -24.21 10.56
CA LYS A 7 44.03 -24.41 10.69
C LYS A 7 43.44 -23.11 11.18
N LYS A 8 43.11 -22.17 10.26
CA LYS A 8 42.30 -21.00 10.59
C LYS A 8 40.83 -21.41 10.65
N ARG A 9 40.16 -21.09 11.75
CA ARG A 9 38.69 -21.20 11.86
C ARG A 9 38.08 -20.06 11.08
N ILE A 10 37.76 -20.30 9.81
CA ILE A 10 37.31 -19.25 8.87
C ILE A 10 35.90 -18.74 9.20
N PHE A 11 35.08 -19.53 9.89
CA PHE A 11 33.64 -19.25 10.11
C PHE A 11 33.24 -19.28 11.59
N GLU A 12 34.16 -19.01 12.51
CA GLU A 12 33.92 -19.18 13.95
C GLU A 12 32.74 -18.33 14.48
N ASP A 13 32.54 -17.14 13.93
CA ASP A 13 31.48 -16.19 14.31
C ASP A 13 30.44 -15.98 13.21
N TYR A 14 30.48 -16.77 12.15
CA TYR A 14 29.52 -16.63 11.04
C TYR A 14 28.34 -17.57 11.23
N PHE A 15 27.15 -17.09 10.89
CA PHE A 15 25.94 -17.87 10.92
C PHE A 15 25.06 -17.52 9.72
N GLY A 16 24.72 -18.51 8.90
CA GLY A 16 23.88 -18.36 7.72
C GLY A 16 24.52 -18.89 6.44
N TYR A 17 24.03 -18.43 5.30
CA TYR A 17 24.48 -18.90 4.01
C TYR A 17 25.69 -18.11 3.53
N LEU A 18 26.67 -18.82 3.02
CA LEU A 18 27.86 -18.25 2.39
C LEU A 18 28.17 -18.93 1.07
N LYS A 19 28.89 -18.20 0.23
CA LYS A 19 29.31 -18.63 -1.08
C LYS A 19 30.83 -18.57 -1.15
N ILE A 20 31.45 -19.67 -1.53
CA ILE A 20 32.89 -19.78 -1.72
C ILE A 20 33.16 -20.11 -3.19
N ASN A 21 34.08 -19.36 -3.79
CA ASN A 21 34.59 -19.66 -5.14
C ASN A 21 35.92 -20.34 -5.02
N ILE A 22 36.01 -21.59 -5.48
CA ILE A 22 37.26 -22.39 -5.51
C ILE A 22 37.50 -22.81 -6.94
N CYS A 23 38.62 -22.40 -7.53
CA CYS A 23 39.02 -22.78 -8.89
C CYS A 23 37.90 -22.54 -9.92
N ASN A 24 37.27 -21.35 -9.93
CA ASN A 24 36.13 -20.95 -10.77
C ASN A 24 34.82 -21.73 -10.55
N ASN A 25 34.77 -22.63 -9.59
CA ASN A 25 33.53 -23.27 -9.17
C ASN A 25 32.96 -22.57 -7.95
N GLU A 26 31.63 -22.41 -7.96
CA GLU A 26 30.87 -21.76 -6.92
C GLU A 26 30.23 -22.80 -6.01
N PHE A 27 30.52 -22.71 -4.71
CA PHE A 27 29.99 -23.59 -3.68
C PHE A 27 29.15 -22.78 -2.70
N ASN A 28 27.93 -23.23 -2.44
CA ASN A 28 27.05 -22.63 -1.44
C ASN A 28 27.04 -23.49 -0.18
N PHE A 29 27.29 -22.88 0.96
CA PHE A 29 27.33 -23.54 2.27
C PHE A 29 26.38 -22.85 3.23
N GLU A 30 25.85 -23.63 4.18
CA GLU A 30 25.15 -23.11 5.34
C GLU A 30 25.96 -23.39 6.60
N VAL A 31 26.31 -22.32 7.33
CA VAL A 31 26.93 -22.45 8.66
C VAL A 31 25.83 -22.47 9.70
N ARG A 32 25.69 -23.56 10.43
CA ARG A 32 24.69 -23.77 11.48
C ARG A 32 25.31 -23.60 12.86
N ILE A 33 24.53 -23.21 13.86
CA ILE A 33 24.97 -23.03 15.23
C ILE A 33 24.42 -24.12 16.16
N GLN A 34 25.19 -24.40 17.22
CA GLN A 34 24.83 -25.33 18.29
C GLN A 34 24.81 -24.63 19.67
N LYS A 35 25.49 -23.47 19.80
CA LYS A 35 25.75 -22.80 21.08
C LYS A 35 24.53 -22.15 21.73
N LEU A 36 23.47 -21.77 20.95
CA LEU A 36 22.28 -21.14 21.43
C LEU A 36 21.06 -21.91 20.91
N LYS A 37 20.09 -22.09 21.78
CA LYS A 37 18.80 -22.64 21.39
C LYS A 37 17.96 -21.57 20.66
N VAL A 38 17.07 -22.01 19.77
CA VAL A 38 16.20 -21.10 19.01
C VAL A 38 15.41 -20.13 19.91
N PRO A 39 14.76 -20.58 21.00
CA PRO A 39 14.03 -19.69 21.89
C PRO A 39 14.91 -18.61 22.54
N GLU A 40 16.12 -18.97 22.96
CA GLU A 40 17.06 -18.03 23.59
C GLU A 40 17.47 -16.91 22.63
N LEU A 41 17.76 -17.26 21.38
CA LEU A 41 18.13 -16.25 20.37
C LEU A 41 16.92 -15.41 19.95
N GLU A 42 15.73 -15.98 19.91
CA GLU A 42 14.48 -15.22 19.68
C GLU A 42 14.24 -14.18 20.77
N GLU A 43 14.42 -14.54 22.03
CA GLU A 43 14.32 -13.60 23.16
C GLU A 43 15.34 -12.47 23.07
N ILE A 44 16.59 -12.78 22.75
CA ILE A 44 17.65 -11.79 22.53
C ILE A 44 17.27 -10.83 21.40
N LEU A 45 16.81 -11.34 20.27
CA LEU A 45 16.44 -10.55 19.12
C LEU A 45 15.20 -9.68 19.39
N LEU A 46 14.17 -10.21 20.07
CA LEU A 46 12.99 -9.46 20.49
C LEU A 46 13.36 -8.35 21.48
N TYR A 47 14.23 -8.65 22.42
CA TYR A 47 14.71 -7.64 23.37
C TYR A 47 15.42 -6.50 22.66
N LEU A 48 16.38 -6.81 21.77
CA LEU A 48 17.12 -5.82 21.00
C LEU A 48 16.21 -4.98 20.09
N TRP A 49 15.22 -5.59 19.45
CA TRP A 49 14.24 -4.87 18.64
C TRP A 49 13.44 -3.86 19.47
N ASN A 50 13.01 -4.25 20.68
CA ASN A 50 12.29 -3.35 21.57
C ASN A 50 13.15 -2.20 22.11
N GLN A 51 14.49 -2.41 22.22
CA GLN A 51 15.40 -1.38 22.70
C GLN A 51 15.79 -0.39 21.60
N ASP A 52 16.22 -0.89 20.46
CA ASP A 52 16.64 -0.07 19.31
C ASP A 52 16.45 -0.82 17.98
N PRO A 53 15.39 -0.50 17.22
CA PRO A 53 15.14 -1.10 15.92
C PRO A 53 16.27 -0.91 14.90
N ILE A 54 17.01 0.23 14.97
CA ILE A 54 18.10 0.53 14.03
C ILE A 54 19.30 -0.37 14.30
N ILE A 55 19.62 -0.58 15.58
CA ILE A 55 20.70 -1.48 15.98
C ILE A 55 20.36 -2.93 15.62
N PHE A 56 19.09 -3.32 15.86
CA PHE A 56 18.56 -4.62 15.48
C PHE A 56 18.76 -4.90 13.98
N ASP A 57 18.42 -3.94 13.12
CA ASP A 57 18.50 -4.08 11.67
C ASP A 57 19.95 -4.28 11.17
N ASN A 58 20.92 -3.71 11.87
CA ASN A 58 22.34 -3.87 11.53
C ASN A 58 22.88 -5.31 11.72
N PHE A 59 22.21 -6.15 12.48
CA PHE A 59 22.59 -7.56 12.62
C PHE A 59 22.21 -8.41 11.42
N PHE A 60 21.13 -8.03 10.72
CA PHE A 60 20.68 -8.69 9.51
C PHE A 60 21.33 -8.02 8.31
N SER A 61 22.59 -8.38 8.04
CA SER A 61 23.26 -7.87 6.85
C SER A 61 23.02 -8.79 5.66
N LYS A 62 22.98 -8.21 4.48
CA LYS A 62 22.94 -8.95 3.22
C LYS A 62 24.17 -9.88 3.10
N SER A 63 23.94 -11.09 2.58
CA SER A 63 25.04 -11.93 2.12
C SER A 63 25.79 -11.23 0.97
N THR A 64 27.04 -11.61 0.76
CA THR A 64 27.91 -11.13 -0.33
C THR A 64 27.37 -11.50 -1.74
N LEU A 65 26.22 -12.15 -1.84
CA LEU A 65 25.53 -12.43 -3.09
C LEU A 65 24.95 -11.11 -3.64
N LYS A 66 25.66 -10.53 -4.59
CA LYS A 66 25.24 -9.29 -5.28
C LYS A 66 23.96 -9.54 -6.07
N SER A 67 22.83 -8.98 -5.65
CA SER A 67 21.69 -8.82 -6.54
C SER A 67 21.96 -7.64 -7.49
N LYS A 68 21.57 -7.77 -8.76
CA LYS A 68 21.81 -6.74 -9.80
C LYS A 68 21.12 -5.38 -9.53
N LEU A 69 20.31 -5.28 -8.48
CA LEU A 69 19.50 -4.10 -8.11
C LEU A 69 20.14 -3.18 -7.06
N ASP A 70 21.35 -3.47 -6.56
CA ASP A 70 21.86 -2.91 -5.30
C ASP A 70 22.92 -1.80 -5.43
N ARG A 71 22.96 -1.02 -6.49
CA ARG A 71 23.96 0.07 -6.55
C ARG A 71 23.61 1.32 -5.74
N GLU A 72 22.34 1.55 -5.42
CA GLU A 72 21.92 2.83 -4.80
C GLU A 72 21.40 2.74 -3.36
N ASN A 73 21.09 1.55 -2.81
CA ASN A 73 20.45 1.42 -1.48
C ASN A 73 21.17 0.45 -0.54
N GLN A 74 22.49 0.60 -0.36
CA GLN A 74 23.31 -0.32 0.46
C GLN A 74 23.02 -0.26 1.98
N ASN A 75 22.31 0.75 2.48
CA ASN A 75 22.12 1.03 3.91
C ASN A 75 20.67 0.88 4.41
N LEU A 76 19.73 0.41 3.59
CA LEU A 76 18.35 0.24 4.05
C LEU A 76 18.17 -1.13 4.72
N ASP A 77 17.53 -1.09 5.86
CA ASP A 77 16.99 -2.22 6.62
C ASP A 77 16.09 -3.11 5.73
N PHE A 78 16.07 -4.42 6.03
CA PHE A 78 15.24 -5.40 5.32
C PHE A 78 13.76 -5.01 5.32
N SER A 79 13.22 -4.61 6.46
CA SER A 79 11.83 -4.19 6.62
C SER A 79 11.56 -2.89 5.87
N SER A 80 12.42 -1.88 6.03
CA SER A 80 12.24 -0.55 5.44
C SER A 80 12.26 -0.57 3.92
N LYS A 81 12.98 -1.49 3.27
CA LYS A 81 12.94 -1.63 1.80
C LYS A 81 11.55 -1.87 1.25
N PHE A 82 10.78 -2.76 1.90
CA PHE A 82 9.42 -3.07 1.47
C PHE A 82 8.43 -1.99 1.89
N VAL A 83 8.58 -1.49 3.10
CA VAL A 83 7.65 -0.51 3.69
C VAL A 83 7.79 0.85 3.02
N ASN A 84 9.02 1.33 2.76
CA ASN A 84 9.28 2.63 2.14
C ASN A 84 8.60 2.79 0.78
N ILE A 85 8.53 1.74 -0.04
CA ILE A 85 7.82 1.76 -1.32
C ILE A 85 6.35 2.16 -1.12
N PHE A 86 5.70 1.56 -0.11
CA PHE A 86 4.30 1.83 0.20
C PHE A 86 4.12 3.14 0.97
N GLU A 87 5.08 3.53 1.81
CA GLU A 87 5.07 4.82 2.50
C GLU A 87 5.25 5.99 1.54
N ASP A 88 6.10 5.86 0.53
CA ASP A 88 6.25 6.83 -0.54
C ASP A 88 4.96 7.01 -1.35
N TYR A 89 4.28 5.90 -1.64
CA TYR A 89 2.97 5.94 -2.29
C TYR A 89 1.93 6.64 -1.41
N TYR A 90 1.83 6.24 -0.14
CA TYR A 90 0.91 6.84 0.83
C TYR A 90 1.17 8.34 1.01
N SER A 91 2.43 8.73 1.20
CA SER A 91 2.84 10.11 1.43
C SER A 91 2.49 11.00 0.23
N PHE A 92 2.71 10.51 -0.99
CA PHE A 92 2.31 11.22 -2.21
C PHE A 92 0.81 11.50 -2.22
N PHE A 93 -0.04 10.48 -2.08
CA PHE A 93 -1.49 10.66 -2.14
C PHE A 93 -2.05 11.41 -0.93
N LYS A 94 -1.44 11.29 0.25
CA LYS A 94 -1.77 12.10 1.42
C LYS A 94 -1.54 13.58 1.17
N ASN A 95 -0.38 13.94 0.64
CA ASN A 95 0.01 15.33 0.38
C ASN A 95 -0.82 15.94 -0.77
N SER A 96 -1.17 15.13 -1.77
CA SER A 96 -1.97 15.56 -2.92
C SER A 96 -3.48 15.58 -2.63
N PHE A 97 -3.96 15.09 -1.48
CA PHE A 97 -5.37 14.91 -1.21
C PHE A 97 -6.19 16.20 -1.34
N PHE A 98 -5.69 17.31 -0.80
CA PHE A 98 -6.41 18.58 -0.83
C PHE A 98 -6.61 19.13 -2.25
N ILE A 99 -5.62 18.94 -3.14
CA ILE A 99 -5.74 19.38 -4.52
C ILE A 99 -6.78 18.52 -5.27
N PHE A 100 -6.81 17.22 -5.05
CA PHE A 100 -7.85 16.34 -5.61
C PHE A 100 -9.24 16.66 -5.08
N LYS A 101 -9.35 17.03 -3.79
CA LYS A 101 -10.61 17.44 -3.18
C LYS A 101 -11.12 18.77 -3.74
N SER A 102 -10.21 19.74 -3.99
CA SER A 102 -10.58 21.08 -4.49
C SER A 102 -10.82 21.12 -5.99
N LEU A 103 -10.09 20.30 -6.76
CA LEU A 103 -10.10 20.30 -8.22
C LEU A 103 -10.25 18.87 -8.79
N PRO A 104 -11.28 18.14 -8.39
CA PRO A 104 -11.51 16.81 -8.93
C PRO A 104 -11.90 16.93 -10.41
N HIS A 105 -11.43 16.03 -11.25
CA HIS A 105 -11.89 15.96 -12.62
C HIS A 105 -13.23 15.25 -12.70
N ASN A 106 -14.16 15.84 -13.41
CA ASN A 106 -15.49 15.30 -13.68
C ASN A 106 -15.88 15.60 -15.12
N VAL A 107 -16.91 14.91 -15.58
CA VAL A 107 -17.60 15.18 -16.84
C VAL A 107 -19.03 15.53 -16.49
N LEU A 108 -19.55 16.60 -17.10
CA LEU A 108 -20.96 16.93 -16.97
C LEU A 108 -21.78 15.97 -17.83
N ARG A 109 -22.75 15.33 -17.22
CA ARG A 109 -23.73 14.47 -17.90
C ARG A 109 -25.11 15.01 -17.71
N THR A 110 -25.90 15.01 -18.77
CA THR A 110 -27.33 15.32 -18.71
C THR A 110 -28.05 14.11 -18.14
N LYS A 111 -28.85 14.36 -17.10
CA LYS A 111 -29.75 13.38 -16.51
C LYS A 111 -31.16 13.86 -16.65
N ASN A 112 -32.03 13.04 -17.24
CA ASN A 112 -33.44 13.30 -17.32
C ASN A 112 -34.12 12.97 -15.98
N THR A 113 -34.82 13.94 -15.41
CA THR A 113 -35.60 13.81 -14.19
C THR A 113 -36.96 14.41 -14.38
N ILE A 114 -37.97 13.88 -13.70
CA ILE A 114 -39.31 14.46 -13.69
C ILE A 114 -39.41 15.38 -12.47
N LYS A 115 -39.73 16.64 -12.68
CA LYS A 115 -39.92 17.63 -11.62
C LYS A 115 -41.26 18.31 -11.75
N ASP A 116 -41.69 18.96 -10.67
CA ASP A 116 -42.81 19.87 -10.70
C ASP A 116 -42.52 20.98 -11.72
N TYR A 117 -43.54 21.33 -12.53
CA TYR A 117 -43.39 22.25 -13.67
C TYR A 117 -42.75 23.60 -13.26
N GLU A 118 -43.11 24.11 -12.07
CA GLU A 118 -42.60 25.38 -11.55
C GLU A 118 -41.07 25.35 -11.24
N LEU A 119 -40.51 24.16 -11.02
CA LEU A 119 -39.12 23.98 -10.67
C LEU A 119 -38.29 23.43 -11.85
N ALA A 120 -38.90 23.24 -13.00
CA ALA A 120 -38.29 22.58 -14.14
C ALA A 120 -37.69 23.58 -15.14
N ASP A 121 -36.48 23.30 -15.59
CA ASP A 121 -35.91 23.93 -16.77
C ASP A 121 -36.47 23.24 -18.02
N ILE A 122 -37.27 23.98 -18.80
CA ILE A 122 -37.95 23.44 -19.96
C ILE A 122 -36.97 23.40 -21.13
N SER A 123 -36.75 22.23 -21.66
CA SER A 123 -35.96 21.97 -22.88
C SER A 123 -36.85 21.45 -24.02
N ASN A 124 -36.29 21.32 -25.22
CA ASN A 124 -36.99 20.66 -26.32
C ASN A 124 -37.43 19.23 -25.96
N ASN A 125 -36.56 18.51 -25.19
CA ASN A 125 -36.87 17.16 -24.73
C ASN A 125 -38.04 17.15 -23.72
N SER A 126 -38.23 18.23 -22.96
CA SER A 126 -39.38 18.39 -22.05
C SER A 126 -40.67 18.47 -22.83
N ILE A 127 -40.66 19.24 -23.93
CA ILE A 127 -41.82 19.42 -24.81
C ILE A 127 -42.14 18.09 -25.53
N ASP A 128 -41.15 17.44 -26.09
CA ASP A 128 -41.32 16.15 -26.75
C ASP A 128 -41.84 15.07 -25.77
N TRP A 129 -41.37 15.10 -24.53
CA TRP A 129 -41.88 14.23 -23.48
C TRP A 129 -43.36 14.52 -23.19
N LEU A 130 -43.74 15.79 -23.02
CA LEU A 130 -45.14 16.17 -22.74
C LEU A 130 -46.06 15.76 -23.89
N ILE A 131 -45.62 15.92 -25.14
CA ILE A 131 -46.40 15.48 -26.31
C ILE A 131 -46.68 13.97 -26.27
N ASN A 132 -45.73 13.19 -25.77
CA ASN A 132 -45.90 11.75 -25.66
C ASN A 132 -46.59 11.30 -24.36
N ASN A 133 -46.82 12.21 -23.40
CA ASN A 133 -47.47 11.96 -22.11
C ASN A 133 -48.59 13.02 -21.85
N LEU A 134 -49.51 13.12 -22.79
CA LEU A 134 -50.60 14.09 -22.71
C LEU A 134 -51.59 13.82 -21.57
N ASP A 135 -51.57 12.68 -20.96
CA ASP A 135 -52.27 12.31 -19.73
C ASP A 135 -51.80 13.09 -18.49
N GLU A 136 -50.57 13.62 -18.52
CA GLU A 136 -50.03 14.54 -17.50
C GLU A 136 -50.53 16.00 -17.69
N LEU A 137 -51.24 16.30 -18.77
CA LEU A 137 -51.79 17.60 -19.06
C LEU A 137 -53.29 17.65 -18.69
N HIS A 138 -53.61 18.34 -17.63
CA HIS A 138 -54.99 18.54 -17.18
C HIS A 138 -55.58 19.74 -17.90
N LEU A 139 -56.60 19.52 -18.78
CA LEU A 139 -57.27 20.55 -19.57
C LEU A 139 -58.55 20.98 -18.88
N ASP A 140 -58.63 22.27 -18.47
CA ASP A 140 -59.84 22.87 -17.95
C ASP A 140 -59.90 24.39 -18.26
N TYR A 141 -61.07 24.93 -18.57
CA TYR A 141 -61.21 26.35 -18.81
C TYR A 141 -60.95 27.20 -17.55
N SER A 142 -61.17 26.67 -16.37
CA SER A 142 -60.89 27.31 -15.08
C SER A 142 -59.38 27.66 -14.89
N TYR A 143 -58.50 27.04 -15.61
CA TYR A 143 -57.01 27.29 -15.53
C TYR A 143 -56.61 28.55 -16.31
N LYS A 144 -57.55 29.27 -16.94
CA LYS A 144 -57.30 30.51 -17.73
C LYS A 144 -56.50 31.58 -17.00
N ASN A 145 -56.68 31.69 -15.69
CA ASN A 145 -55.97 32.65 -14.83
C ASN A 145 -54.94 32.05 -13.88
N VAL A 146 -54.61 30.78 -14.07
CA VAL A 146 -53.62 30.13 -13.26
C VAL A 146 -52.25 30.43 -13.84
N GLU A 147 -51.31 30.87 -12.98
CA GLU A 147 -49.92 31.07 -13.36
C GLU A 147 -49.36 29.73 -13.85
N ASN A 148 -48.61 29.75 -14.96
CA ASN A 148 -48.03 28.56 -15.61
C ASN A 148 -49.05 27.69 -16.40
N SER A 149 -50.26 28.12 -16.64
CA SER A 149 -51.16 27.43 -17.56
C SER A 149 -50.71 27.61 -19.03
N ILE A 150 -50.86 26.55 -19.83
CA ILE A 150 -50.53 26.54 -21.26
C ILE A 150 -51.84 26.66 -22.05
N GLN A 151 -51.93 27.65 -22.93
CA GLN A 151 -53.07 27.75 -23.79
C GLN A 151 -52.96 26.79 -24.99
N ILE A 152 -53.96 25.91 -25.12
CA ILE A 152 -54.04 24.96 -26.23
C ILE A 152 -55.43 25.16 -26.89
N ASN A 153 -55.45 25.81 -28.05
CA ASN A 153 -56.69 26.25 -28.74
C ASN A 153 -57.53 27.09 -27.79
N ASN A 154 -58.80 26.66 -27.50
CA ASN A 154 -59.76 27.37 -26.64
C ASN A 154 -59.69 26.86 -25.15
N ASN A 155 -58.85 25.90 -24.82
CA ASN A 155 -58.73 25.38 -23.49
C ASN A 155 -57.40 25.81 -22.87
N TYR A 156 -57.28 25.69 -21.54
CA TYR A 156 -56.06 25.92 -20.80
C TYR A 156 -55.62 24.59 -20.15
N GLY A 157 -54.37 24.30 -20.29
CA GLY A 157 -53.74 23.08 -19.68
C GLY A 157 -52.86 23.45 -18.53
N LEU A 158 -52.96 22.70 -17.45
CA LEU A 158 -52.03 22.73 -16.34
C LEU A 158 -51.18 21.48 -16.38
N VAL A 159 -49.86 21.68 -16.35
CA VAL A 159 -48.86 20.59 -16.27
C VAL A 159 -48.36 20.59 -14.85
N GLU A 160 -48.55 19.49 -14.11
CA GLU A 160 -48.04 19.37 -12.76
C GLU A 160 -46.58 18.95 -12.77
N LYS A 161 -46.23 17.99 -13.60
CA LYS A 161 -44.85 17.44 -13.69
C LYS A 161 -44.39 17.39 -15.14
N ILE A 162 -43.11 17.67 -15.32
CA ILE A 162 -42.48 17.65 -16.63
C ILE A 162 -41.06 17.07 -16.56
N LEU A 163 -40.65 16.45 -17.65
CA LEU A 163 -39.26 16.01 -17.81
C LEU A 163 -38.36 17.25 -17.88
N THR A 164 -37.33 17.27 -17.05
CA THR A 164 -36.26 18.28 -17.09
C THR A 164 -34.89 17.64 -17.23
N GLU A 165 -33.99 18.36 -17.83
CA GLU A 165 -32.61 17.95 -18.01
C GLU A 165 -31.74 18.61 -16.95
N GLU A 166 -31.13 17.79 -16.07
CA GLU A 166 -30.18 18.28 -15.09
C GLU A 166 -28.75 17.94 -15.50
N GLN A 167 -27.88 18.92 -15.39
CA GLN A 167 -26.44 18.70 -15.55
C GLN A 167 -25.89 18.20 -14.23
N ILE A 168 -25.46 16.93 -14.18
CA ILE A 168 -24.83 16.34 -13.01
C ILE A 168 -23.33 16.09 -13.26
N SER A 169 -22.55 16.38 -12.25
CA SER A 169 -21.11 16.03 -12.27
C SER A 169 -20.92 14.53 -12.10
N ASP A 170 -20.38 13.89 -13.13
CA ASP A 170 -20.00 12.47 -13.09
C ASP A 170 -18.50 12.33 -12.84
N PHE A 171 -18.14 11.77 -11.66
CA PHE A 171 -16.77 11.47 -11.27
C PHE A 171 -16.34 10.07 -11.67
N ASN A 172 -17.23 9.24 -12.22
CA ASN A 172 -16.91 7.88 -12.65
C ASN A 172 -16.19 7.86 -14.01
N ILE A 173 -15.10 8.58 -14.09
CA ILE A 173 -14.24 8.70 -15.25
C ILE A 173 -12.99 7.83 -15.10
N TYR A 174 -12.36 7.51 -16.21
CA TYR A 174 -11.23 6.59 -16.27
C TYR A 174 -10.10 6.94 -15.29
N GLU A 175 -9.71 8.20 -15.21
CA GLU A 175 -8.58 8.64 -14.36
C GLU A 175 -8.88 8.45 -12.88
N ASN A 176 -10.09 8.79 -12.43
CA ASN A 176 -10.52 8.59 -11.04
C ASN A 176 -10.63 7.10 -10.72
N GLN A 177 -11.13 6.28 -11.67
CA GLN A 177 -11.18 4.83 -11.53
C GLN A 177 -9.78 4.23 -11.37
N ILE A 178 -8.80 4.70 -12.14
CA ILE A 178 -7.40 4.25 -12.07
C ILE A 178 -6.76 4.67 -10.74
N ILE A 179 -7.01 5.90 -10.26
CA ILE A 179 -6.51 6.35 -8.96
C ILE A 179 -7.07 5.45 -7.85
N LEU A 180 -8.39 5.21 -7.82
CA LEU A 180 -8.99 4.30 -6.83
C LEU A 180 -8.46 2.87 -6.95
N GLY A 181 -8.31 2.38 -8.18
CA GLY A 181 -7.77 1.04 -8.45
C GLY A 181 -6.30 0.89 -8.07
N SER A 182 -5.55 1.98 -8.00
CA SER A 182 -4.16 1.95 -7.54
C SER A 182 -4.06 1.68 -6.02
N PHE A 183 -5.00 2.17 -5.23
CA PHE A 183 -5.09 1.82 -3.80
C PHE A 183 -5.39 0.33 -3.61
N ASP A 184 -6.34 -0.21 -4.39
CA ASP A 184 -6.66 -1.64 -4.34
C ASP A 184 -5.44 -2.50 -4.73
N TYR A 185 -4.69 -2.06 -5.75
CA TYR A 185 -3.46 -2.72 -6.16
C TYR A 185 -2.43 -2.78 -5.02
N VAL A 186 -2.16 -1.65 -4.36
CA VAL A 186 -1.18 -1.58 -3.26
C VAL A 186 -1.62 -2.42 -2.07
N ILE A 187 -2.90 -2.40 -1.69
CA ILE A 187 -3.44 -3.24 -0.63
C ILE A 187 -3.29 -4.73 -0.98
N LEU A 188 -3.50 -5.10 -2.25
CA LEU A 188 -3.32 -6.48 -2.72
C LEU A 188 -1.84 -6.92 -2.65
N GLU A 189 -0.89 -6.05 -3.05
CA GLU A 189 0.54 -6.36 -2.98
C GLU A 189 1.00 -6.52 -1.51
N ILE A 190 0.55 -5.66 -0.60
CA ILE A 190 0.79 -5.82 0.84
C ILE A 190 0.24 -7.16 1.35
N ALA A 191 -0.98 -7.51 0.96
CA ALA A 191 -1.61 -8.78 1.35
C ALA A 191 -0.82 -9.99 0.83
N LYS A 192 -0.27 -9.94 -0.39
CA LYS A 192 0.60 -11.00 -0.94
C LYS A 192 1.85 -11.19 -0.09
N ILE A 193 2.52 -10.11 0.30
CA ILE A 193 3.72 -10.16 1.15
C ILE A 193 3.35 -10.75 2.53
N LYS A 194 2.27 -10.28 3.16
CA LYS A 194 1.79 -10.78 4.45
C LYS A 194 1.45 -12.29 4.40
N ASN A 195 0.84 -12.75 3.31
CA ASN A 195 0.55 -14.17 3.14
C ASN A 195 1.81 -15.03 3.00
N LYS A 196 2.83 -14.53 2.29
CA LYS A 196 4.13 -15.19 2.23
C LYS A 196 4.78 -15.28 3.61
N ILE A 197 4.81 -14.17 4.36
CA ILE A 197 5.30 -14.13 5.75
C ILE A 197 4.56 -15.17 6.59
N LYS A 198 3.22 -15.21 6.51
CA LYS A 198 2.42 -16.20 7.24
C LYS A 198 2.79 -17.64 6.87
N GLY A 199 3.04 -17.92 5.60
CA GLY A 199 3.52 -19.22 5.13
C GLY A 199 4.85 -19.61 5.80
N TYR A 200 5.82 -18.69 5.87
CA TYR A 200 7.09 -18.94 6.55
C TYR A 200 6.93 -19.15 8.07
N LEU A 201 6.02 -18.41 8.71
CA LEU A 201 5.75 -18.54 10.14
C LEU A 201 5.04 -19.86 10.49
N SER A 202 4.22 -20.40 9.58
CA SER A 202 3.45 -21.64 9.81
C SER A 202 4.27 -22.91 9.62
N THR A 203 5.39 -22.85 8.90
CA THR A 203 6.27 -24.02 8.67
C THR A 203 7.20 -24.32 9.85
N LYS A 204 7.07 -23.59 10.96
CA LYS A 204 7.86 -23.82 12.17
C LYS A 204 7.49 -25.16 12.82
N GLN A 205 8.34 -26.16 12.59
CA GLN A 205 8.36 -27.37 13.41
C GLN A 205 9.65 -27.34 14.22
N TYR A 206 9.52 -27.15 15.54
CA TYR A 206 10.62 -27.30 16.45
C TYR A 206 10.91 -28.79 16.62
N TYR A 207 11.98 -29.26 15.97
CA TYR A 207 12.54 -30.55 16.26
C TYR A 207 13.74 -30.34 17.20
N GLU A 208 13.95 -31.22 18.16
CA GLU A 208 15.21 -31.32 18.86
C GLU A 208 16.29 -31.67 17.84
N LYS A 209 17.12 -30.69 17.52
CA LYS A 209 18.26 -30.81 16.59
C LYS A 209 19.53 -30.38 17.30
N ASP A 210 20.61 -31.04 16.96
CA ASP A 210 21.94 -30.66 17.45
C ASP A 210 22.40 -29.32 16.83
N PHE A 211 21.87 -28.95 15.66
CA PHE A 211 22.27 -27.74 14.92
C PHE A 211 21.06 -27.04 14.36
N TYR A 212 21.04 -25.71 14.49
CA TYR A 212 19.96 -24.84 14.03
C TYR A 212 20.34 -24.12 12.74
N SER A 213 19.38 -24.04 11.80
CA SER A 213 19.49 -23.29 10.56
C SER A 213 19.15 -21.83 10.77
N ILE A 214 19.76 -20.91 9.99
CA ILE A 214 19.40 -19.50 10.00
C ILE A 214 17.92 -19.25 9.68
N ASN A 215 17.28 -20.14 8.91
CA ASN A 215 15.86 -20.00 8.59
C ASN A 215 14.95 -20.04 9.82
N GLU A 216 15.40 -20.69 10.89
CA GLU A 216 14.67 -20.79 12.15
C GLU A 216 14.66 -19.46 12.92
N PHE A 217 15.62 -18.57 12.63
CA PHE A 217 15.77 -17.26 13.28
C PHE A 217 15.24 -16.08 12.49
N LYS A 218 14.79 -16.29 11.25
CA LYS A 218 14.21 -15.23 10.41
C LYS A 218 12.82 -14.75 10.86
N ILE A 219 12.27 -15.35 11.90
CA ILE A 219 10.91 -15.09 12.37
C ILE A 219 10.74 -13.64 12.82
N ILE A 220 11.71 -13.06 13.51
CA ILE A 220 11.59 -11.74 14.13
C ILE A 220 11.60 -10.62 13.09
N PRO A 221 12.51 -10.57 12.10
CA PRO A 221 12.39 -9.64 10.98
C PRO A 221 11.05 -9.74 10.25
N PHE A 222 10.46 -10.94 10.18
CA PHE A 222 9.14 -11.13 9.57
C PHE A 222 8.01 -10.60 10.40
N LEU A 223 8.05 -10.78 11.71
CA LEU A 223 7.05 -10.20 12.62
C LEU A 223 7.10 -8.68 12.56
N LYS A 224 8.30 -8.07 12.56
CA LYS A 224 8.48 -6.63 12.39
C LYS A 224 7.92 -6.16 11.05
N LEU A 225 8.34 -6.79 9.95
CA LEU A 225 7.84 -6.44 8.61
C LEU A 225 6.31 -6.57 8.53
N LYS A 226 5.74 -7.61 9.11
CA LYS A 226 4.29 -7.80 9.15
C LYS A 226 3.59 -6.66 9.88
N ASP A 227 4.09 -6.26 11.06
CA ASP A 227 3.53 -5.17 11.86
C ASP A 227 3.60 -3.83 11.11
N ASP A 228 4.74 -3.51 10.51
CA ASP A 228 4.93 -2.31 9.71
C ASP A 228 4.01 -2.28 8.47
N LEU A 229 3.85 -3.43 7.79
CA LEU A 229 2.91 -3.57 6.68
C LEU A 229 1.44 -3.43 7.11
N GLU A 230 1.07 -3.90 8.29
CA GLU A 230 -0.28 -3.71 8.84
C GLU A 230 -0.57 -2.24 9.15
N LYS A 231 0.40 -1.53 9.70
CA LYS A 231 0.30 -0.08 9.95
C LYS A 231 0.11 0.71 8.67
N ILE A 232 0.96 0.47 7.64
CA ILE A 232 0.85 1.20 6.38
C ILE A 232 -0.42 0.83 5.61
N GLU A 233 -0.84 -0.45 5.62
CA GLU A 233 -2.10 -0.89 5.02
C GLU A 233 -3.31 -0.15 5.62
N SER A 234 -3.35 0.01 6.94
CA SER A 234 -4.40 0.75 7.65
C SER A 234 -4.44 2.22 7.20
N LYS A 235 -3.27 2.88 7.11
CA LYS A 235 -3.15 4.26 6.61
C LYS A 235 -3.67 4.38 5.17
N ILE A 236 -3.28 3.45 4.28
CA ILE A 236 -3.70 3.44 2.87
C ILE A 236 -5.20 3.22 2.74
N LYS A 237 -5.79 2.28 3.48
CA LYS A 237 -7.24 2.04 3.50
C LYS A 237 -8.03 3.26 3.97
N SER A 238 -7.54 3.95 5.00
CA SER A 238 -8.15 5.19 5.49
C SER A 238 -8.10 6.29 4.42
N LEU A 239 -6.97 6.43 3.73
CA LEU A 239 -6.82 7.41 2.67
C LEU A 239 -7.69 7.07 1.44
N GLN A 240 -7.79 5.81 1.06
CA GLN A 240 -8.67 5.34 -0.01
C GLN A 240 -10.14 5.73 0.23
N ARG A 241 -10.63 5.59 1.48
CA ARG A 241 -12.00 6.01 1.82
C ARG A 241 -12.21 7.50 1.56
N LYS A 242 -11.24 8.34 1.96
CA LYS A 242 -11.29 9.79 1.68
C LYS A 242 -11.35 10.10 0.17
N TYR A 243 -10.58 9.37 -0.65
CA TYR A 243 -10.63 9.51 -2.10
C TYR A 243 -11.96 9.03 -2.71
N LYS A 244 -12.58 7.98 -2.15
CA LYS A 244 -13.93 7.54 -2.54
C LYS A 244 -14.98 8.60 -2.25
N ASP A 245 -14.83 9.36 -1.16
CA ASP A 245 -15.72 10.48 -0.83
C ASP A 245 -15.55 11.66 -1.80
N VAL A 246 -14.35 11.87 -2.35
CA VAL A 246 -14.08 12.88 -3.38
C VAL A 246 -14.60 12.43 -4.75
N PHE A 247 -14.36 11.20 -5.15
CA PHE A 247 -14.78 10.63 -6.42
C PHE A 247 -16.09 9.86 -6.27
N VAL A 248 -17.15 10.61 -5.95
CA VAL A 248 -18.48 10.05 -5.66
C VAL A 248 -18.95 9.13 -6.78
N LYS A 249 -19.37 7.90 -6.43
CA LYS A 249 -19.85 6.86 -7.36
C LYS A 249 -18.80 6.37 -8.39
N ALA A 250 -17.53 6.76 -8.28
CA ALA A 250 -16.51 6.22 -9.16
C ALA A 250 -16.20 4.78 -8.82
N ASN A 251 -16.16 3.93 -9.83
CA ASN A 251 -15.76 2.54 -9.70
C ASN A 251 -14.24 2.42 -9.62
N SER A 252 -13.73 1.44 -8.89
CA SER A 252 -12.29 1.14 -8.85
C SER A 252 -11.88 0.30 -10.06
N LYS A 253 -10.80 0.69 -10.77
CA LYS A 253 -10.27 -0.06 -11.90
C LYS A 253 -8.80 -0.41 -11.69
N ASN A 254 -8.54 -1.65 -11.29
CA ASN A 254 -7.19 -2.14 -10.99
C ASN A 254 -6.49 -2.64 -12.26
N THR A 255 -6.15 -1.74 -13.18
CA THR A 255 -5.40 -2.02 -14.41
C THR A 255 -4.18 -1.11 -14.53
N PHE A 256 -3.22 -1.46 -15.38
CA PHE A 256 -2.10 -0.57 -15.69
C PHE A 256 -2.63 0.75 -16.32
N PRO A 257 -2.16 1.93 -15.87
CA PRO A 257 -2.68 3.21 -16.35
C PRO A 257 -2.30 3.46 -17.82
N LYS A 258 -3.27 3.94 -18.61
CA LYS A 258 -3.03 4.47 -19.96
C LYS A 258 -2.90 5.99 -19.87
N LEU A 259 -2.00 6.57 -20.64
CA LEU A 259 -1.85 8.01 -20.73
C LEU A 259 -3.06 8.61 -21.46
N THR A 260 -3.79 9.48 -20.78
CA THR A 260 -4.94 10.21 -21.32
C THR A 260 -4.63 11.70 -21.36
N PRO A 261 -5.41 12.53 -22.08
CA PRO A 261 -5.24 13.99 -22.06
C PRO A 261 -5.31 14.58 -20.63
N VAL A 262 -6.11 14.01 -19.73
CA VAL A 262 -6.21 14.46 -18.33
C VAL A 262 -4.92 14.14 -17.58
N PHE A 263 -4.39 12.93 -17.71
CA PHE A 263 -3.11 12.53 -17.13
C PHE A 263 -1.92 13.30 -17.72
N SER A 264 -2.04 13.86 -18.94
CA SER A 264 -0.99 14.66 -19.57
C SER A 264 -1.06 16.14 -19.18
N ASN A 265 -2.25 16.72 -19.06
CA ASN A 265 -2.44 18.17 -19.01
C ASN A 265 -2.72 18.72 -17.61
N LYS A 266 -3.26 17.90 -16.70
CA LYS A 266 -3.54 18.32 -15.33
C LYS A 266 -2.43 17.86 -14.40
N ARG A 267 -1.60 18.79 -13.89
CA ARG A 267 -0.38 18.50 -13.11
C ARG A 267 -0.57 17.44 -12.02
N HIS A 268 -1.59 17.59 -11.13
CA HIS A 268 -1.81 16.63 -10.05
C HIS A 268 -2.23 15.24 -10.55
N TYR A 269 -2.91 15.14 -11.71
CA TYR A 269 -3.20 13.87 -12.37
C TYR A 269 -1.96 13.28 -13.05
N THR A 270 -1.10 14.12 -13.65
CA THR A 270 0.18 13.69 -14.23
C THR A 270 1.10 13.09 -13.17
N ASP A 271 1.21 13.76 -12.02
CA ASP A 271 2.00 13.30 -10.89
C ASP A 271 1.45 11.98 -10.33
N ALA A 272 0.12 11.85 -10.22
CA ALA A 272 -0.54 10.59 -9.82
C ALA A 272 -0.28 9.47 -10.83
N TYR A 273 -0.39 9.73 -12.14
CA TYR A 273 -0.08 8.77 -13.19
C TYR A 273 1.34 8.22 -13.05
N ASN A 274 2.33 9.12 -12.88
CA ASN A 274 3.73 8.73 -12.73
C ASN A 274 3.94 7.88 -11.47
N LYS A 275 3.29 8.26 -10.35
CA LYS A 275 3.40 7.50 -9.09
C LYS A 275 2.76 6.11 -9.20
N ILE A 276 1.59 6.02 -9.85
CA ILE A 276 0.90 4.75 -10.09
C ILE A 276 1.73 3.85 -11.02
N LYS A 277 2.29 4.41 -12.08
CA LYS A 277 3.17 3.67 -12.99
C LYS A 277 4.38 3.13 -12.24
N LEU A 278 5.08 3.98 -11.49
CA LEU A 278 6.26 3.61 -10.71
C LEU A 278 5.97 2.42 -9.79
N ILE A 279 4.88 2.47 -8.99
CA ILE A 279 4.59 1.38 -8.04
C ILE A 279 4.21 0.06 -8.74
N ARG A 280 3.61 0.14 -9.93
CA ARG A 280 3.28 -1.05 -10.73
C ARG A 280 4.48 -1.66 -11.46
N ASP A 281 5.48 -0.84 -11.78
CA ASP A 281 6.72 -1.28 -12.43
C ASP A 281 7.70 -1.92 -11.41
N ILE A 282 7.53 -1.64 -10.12
CA ILE A 282 8.36 -2.24 -9.06
C ILE A 282 8.04 -3.72 -8.93
N LYS A 283 8.99 -4.58 -9.30
CA LYS A 283 8.93 -6.02 -9.06
C LYS A 283 9.49 -6.30 -7.67
N ILE A 284 8.60 -6.56 -6.70
CA ILE A 284 8.98 -6.93 -5.34
C ILE A 284 9.43 -8.40 -5.36
N ASN A 285 10.76 -8.64 -5.33
CA ASN A 285 11.32 -9.99 -5.22
C ASN A 285 11.52 -10.35 -3.75
N PHE A 286 10.42 -10.61 -3.04
CA PHE A 286 10.45 -10.95 -1.63
C PHE A 286 11.31 -12.19 -1.32
N ASP A 287 11.19 -13.24 -2.13
CA ASP A 287 11.90 -14.51 -1.90
C ASP A 287 13.41 -14.35 -2.11
N GLY A 288 13.83 -13.54 -3.08
CA GLY A 288 15.25 -13.24 -3.32
C GLY A 288 15.88 -12.45 -2.16
N GLU A 289 15.19 -11.44 -1.65
CA GLU A 289 15.67 -10.63 -0.52
C GLU A 289 15.73 -11.46 0.78
N LEU A 290 14.78 -12.36 0.96
CA LEU A 290 14.71 -13.26 2.10
C LEU A 290 15.92 -14.18 2.21
N ASN A 291 16.37 -14.72 1.08
CA ASN A 291 17.52 -15.61 1.03
C ASN A 291 18.84 -14.88 1.32
N LEU A 292 18.83 -13.54 1.26
CA LEU A 292 20.00 -12.71 1.55
C LEU A 292 20.16 -12.33 3.03
N LEU A 293 19.16 -12.63 3.88
CA LEU A 293 19.25 -12.37 5.32
C LEU A 293 20.22 -13.34 6.01
N ASN A 294 21.28 -12.80 6.56
CA ASN A 294 22.28 -13.53 7.33
C ASN A 294 22.66 -12.76 8.59
N ILE A 295 23.01 -13.47 9.64
CA ILE A 295 23.60 -12.89 10.86
C ILE A 295 25.12 -12.97 10.73
N LYS A 296 25.78 -11.83 10.57
CA LYS A 296 27.23 -11.79 10.30
C LYS A 296 28.10 -12.11 11.51
N LYS A 297 27.67 -11.69 12.69
CA LYS A 297 28.48 -11.84 13.92
C LYS A 297 27.56 -12.14 15.10
N LEU A 298 27.38 -13.40 15.41
CA LEU A 298 26.56 -13.81 16.54
C LEU A 298 27.14 -13.33 17.87
N SER A 299 28.48 -13.30 18.01
CA SER A 299 29.18 -12.75 19.18
C SER A 299 28.81 -11.28 19.41
N THR A 300 28.83 -10.45 18.37
CA THR A 300 28.48 -9.02 18.46
C THR A 300 27.00 -8.82 18.86
N LEU A 301 26.10 -9.68 18.42
CA LEU A 301 24.69 -9.64 18.82
C LEU A 301 24.57 -9.89 20.34
N TYR A 302 25.27 -10.89 20.85
CA TYR A 302 25.27 -11.20 22.28
C TYR A 302 25.92 -10.11 23.13
N GLU A 303 27.03 -9.52 22.68
CA GLU A 303 27.68 -8.37 23.31
C GLU A 303 26.73 -7.16 23.41
N ARG A 304 26.01 -6.84 22.36
CA ARG A 304 25.04 -5.75 22.35
C ARG A 304 23.84 -6.02 23.27
N PHE A 305 23.33 -7.24 23.26
CA PHE A 305 22.30 -7.66 24.21
C PHE A 305 22.73 -7.42 25.66
N ASN A 306 23.92 -7.93 26.02
CA ASN A 306 24.45 -7.73 27.37
C ASN A 306 24.67 -6.26 27.73
N LEU A 307 25.11 -5.44 26.78
CA LEU A 307 25.28 -3.99 26.97
C LEU A 307 23.93 -3.33 27.30
N PHE A 308 22.87 -3.60 26.54
CA PHE A 308 21.53 -3.04 26.79
C PHE A 308 20.94 -3.52 28.13
N VAL A 309 21.12 -4.80 28.46
CA VAL A 309 20.70 -5.33 29.77
C VAL A 309 21.40 -4.57 30.91
N LEU A 310 22.73 -4.33 30.79
CA LEU A 310 23.51 -3.55 31.76
C LEU A 310 23.02 -2.11 31.86
N ILE A 311 22.82 -1.42 30.74
CA ILE A 311 22.32 -0.04 30.71
C ILE A 311 20.95 0.04 31.40
N ASN A 312 20.03 -0.85 31.09
CA ASN A 312 18.71 -0.88 31.71
C ASN A 312 18.78 -1.16 33.22
N PHE A 313 19.67 -2.07 33.63
CA PHE A 313 19.90 -2.36 35.05
C PHE A 313 20.44 -1.13 35.81
N ILE A 314 21.38 -0.39 35.23
CA ILE A 314 21.92 0.85 35.81
C ILE A 314 20.84 1.93 35.89
N ASN A 315 20.04 2.12 34.85
CA ASN A 315 18.96 3.11 34.81
C ASN A 315 17.87 2.80 35.84
N VAL A 316 17.51 1.54 36.02
CA VAL A 316 16.57 1.12 37.07
C VAL A 316 17.15 1.41 38.47
N LYS A 317 18.42 1.10 38.72
CA LYS A 317 19.06 1.44 40.01
C LYS A 317 19.06 2.94 40.32
N ASN A 318 19.36 3.76 39.29
CA ASN A 318 19.37 5.22 39.48
C ASN A 318 17.97 5.82 39.71
N SER A 319 16.89 5.18 39.25
CA SER A 319 15.51 5.61 39.49
C SER A 319 15.02 5.30 40.92
N PHE A 320 15.75 4.44 41.69
CA PHE A 320 15.46 4.15 43.10
C PHE A 320 16.27 5.03 44.10
N ILE A 321 17.17 5.92 43.58
CA ILE A 321 18.01 6.79 44.42
C ILE A 321 17.48 8.25 44.46
N HIS A 322 16.41 8.51 43.77
CA HIS A 322 15.63 9.75 43.83
C HIS A 322 14.25 9.47 44.43
#